data_b786f4cebcc07a4ffadcb1b3187a73f7
#
_entry.id   b786f4cebcc07a4ffadcb1b3187a73f7
#
_cell.length_a   1.000
_cell.length_b   1.000
_cell.length_c   1.000
_cell.angle_alpha   90.00
_cell.angle_beta   90.00
_cell.angle_gamma   90.00
#
_symmetry.space_group_name_H-M   'P 1'
#
loop_
_entity.id
_entity.type
_entity.pdbx_description
1 polymer ?
#
loop_
_entity_poly.entity_id
_entity_poly.type
_entity_poly.pdbx_seq_one_letter_code
_entity_poly.pdbx_strand_id
1 'polypeptide(L)'
;MRADAYVQPNEGARKVYIFPDCGILTEQDQNVLLKLVEEGPPYAAFLFCAENPSVVLQTLRSRCVELRLRPAGETGDAPPESGRELCRLLAEGKRGSVTELMVRLEKKRTDRDALSALLDGSRHILAAALLALYGKPPEGPDAELCRQLGRRLGRQKLINTIQMLQTYRGACAYNVGVSHVLGALAVELEELL
;
A
#
# COMPACT_ATOMS: atom_id res chain seq x y z
N MET A 1 12.17 -26.25 4.99
CA MET A 1 11.71 -24.94 5.47
C MET A 1 12.19 -24.61 6.89
N ARG A 2 12.00 -25.46 7.93
CA ARG A 2 12.39 -25.12 9.31
C ARG A 2 13.90 -24.83 9.45
N ALA A 3 14.76 -25.69 8.91
CA ALA A 3 16.21 -25.47 8.92
C ALA A 3 16.63 -24.22 8.12
N ASP A 4 15.94 -23.94 7.02
CA ASP A 4 16.19 -22.78 6.16
C ASP A 4 15.81 -21.44 6.83
N ALA A 5 14.81 -21.42 7.71
CA ALA A 5 14.40 -20.22 8.41
C ALA A 5 15.49 -19.66 9.34
N TYR A 6 16.36 -20.52 9.86
CA TYR A 6 17.48 -20.12 10.74
C TYR A 6 18.75 -19.74 9.97
N VAL A 7 18.76 -19.83 8.65
CA VAL A 7 19.85 -19.33 7.82
C VAL A 7 19.59 -17.85 7.51
N GLN A 8 20.56 -17.01 7.80
CA GLN A 8 20.44 -15.57 7.51
C GLN A 8 20.24 -15.29 6.02
N PRO A 9 19.52 -14.24 5.65
CA PRO A 9 19.39 -13.84 4.26
C PRO A 9 20.75 -13.45 3.68
N ASN A 10 21.04 -13.92 2.46
CA ASN A 10 22.27 -13.55 1.76
C ASN A 10 22.23 -12.12 1.24
N GLU A 11 21.03 -11.65 0.89
CA GLU A 11 20.79 -10.30 0.40
C GLU A 11 19.55 -9.72 1.13
N GLY A 12 19.65 -8.45 1.53
CA GLY A 12 18.57 -7.77 2.23
C GLY A 12 18.53 -8.02 3.74
N ALA A 13 17.66 -7.27 4.43
CA ALA A 13 17.54 -7.29 5.89
C ALA A 13 16.58 -8.37 6.41
N ARG A 14 15.75 -8.95 5.54
CA ARG A 14 14.69 -9.90 5.92
C ARG A 14 14.54 -11.03 4.92
N LYS A 15 14.18 -12.21 5.43
CA LYS A 15 13.81 -13.39 4.68
C LYS A 15 12.29 -13.57 4.80
N VAL A 16 11.58 -13.54 3.68
CA VAL A 16 10.11 -13.57 3.66
C VAL A 16 9.62 -14.91 3.13
N TYR A 17 8.77 -15.57 3.88
CA TYR A 17 8.08 -16.79 3.51
C TYR A 17 6.62 -16.49 3.21
N ILE A 18 6.18 -16.78 2.00
CA ILE A 18 4.80 -16.53 1.56
C ILE A 18 4.08 -17.87 1.41
N PHE A 19 2.96 -18.01 2.09
CA PHE A 19 2.01 -19.10 1.95
C PHE A 19 0.81 -18.55 1.18
N PRO A 20 0.76 -18.74 -0.13
CA PRO A 20 -0.22 -18.07 -0.99
C PRO A 20 -1.66 -18.58 -0.78
N ASP A 21 -1.80 -19.80 -0.27
CA ASP A 21 -3.10 -20.38 0.12
C ASP A 21 -2.93 -21.27 1.35
N CYS A 22 -3.44 -20.79 2.49
CA CYS A 22 -3.45 -21.58 3.73
C CYS A 22 -4.57 -22.63 3.77
N GLY A 23 -5.51 -22.61 2.85
CA GLY A 23 -6.58 -23.61 2.76
C GLY A 23 -6.07 -25.00 2.40
N ILE A 24 -4.90 -25.10 1.77
CA ILE A 24 -4.25 -26.38 1.43
C ILE A 24 -3.40 -26.96 2.56
N LEU A 25 -3.14 -26.18 3.62
CA LEU A 25 -2.33 -26.62 4.74
C LEU A 25 -3.17 -27.47 5.70
N THR A 26 -2.66 -28.64 6.06
CA THR A 26 -3.28 -29.46 7.11
C THR A 26 -3.10 -28.82 8.48
N GLU A 27 -3.89 -29.23 9.47
CA GLU A 27 -3.70 -28.79 10.86
C GLU A 27 -2.30 -29.11 11.39
N GLN A 28 -1.74 -30.25 10.97
CA GLN A 28 -0.37 -30.64 11.35
C GLN A 28 0.66 -29.68 10.77
N ASP A 29 0.50 -29.27 9.51
CA ASP A 29 1.40 -28.31 8.87
C ASP A 29 1.34 -26.96 9.58
N GLN A 30 0.13 -26.49 9.89
CA GLN A 30 -0.06 -25.22 10.61
C GLN A 30 0.53 -25.28 12.03
N ASN A 31 0.41 -26.39 12.73
CA ASN A 31 1.03 -26.60 14.05
C ASN A 31 2.57 -26.59 14.00
N VAL A 32 3.17 -27.12 12.93
CA VAL A 32 4.62 -27.01 12.71
C VAL A 32 5.06 -25.56 12.52
N LEU A 33 4.22 -24.73 11.88
CA LEU A 33 4.49 -23.31 11.65
C LEU A 33 4.39 -22.48 12.93
N LEU A 34 3.58 -22.89 13.92
CA LEU A 34 3.45 -22.16 15.19
C LEU A 34 4.80 -21.92 15.87
N LYS A 35 5.66 -22.96 15.92
CA LYS A 35 6.99 -22.80 16.52
C LYS A 35 7.89 -21.83 15.77
N LEU A 36 7.75 -21.76 14.44
CA LEU A 36 8.53 -20.83 13.63
C LEU A 36 8.04 -19.38 13.82
N VAL A 37 6.74 -19.20 14.00
CA VAL A 37 6.15 -17.87 14.23
C VAL A 37 6.47 -17.36 15.64
N GLU A 38 6.52 -18.25 16.63
CA GLU A 38 6.82 -17.90 18.03
C GLU A 38 8.32 -17.70 18.30
N GLU A 39 9.14 -18.61 17.82
CA GLU A 39 10.55 -18.72 18.18
C GLU A 39 11.49 -18.43 16.99
N GLY A 40 10.94 -18.00 15.86
CA GLY A 40 11.72 -17.75 14.64
C GLY A 40 12.67 -16.57 14.79
N PRO A 41 13.71 -16.52 13.95
CA PRO A 41 14.67 -15.44 14.01
C PRO A 41 14.04 -14.08 13.59
N PRO A 42 14.51 -12.95 14.14
CA PRO A 42 13.89 -11.64 13.95
C PRO A 42 13.95 -11.12 12.50
N TYR A 43 14.79 -11.74 11.67
CA TYR A 43 14.88 -11.43 10.25
C TYR A 43 13.90 -12.23 9.39
N ALA A 44 13.22 -13.26 9.94
CA ALA A 44 12.22 -14.02 9.21
C ALA A 44 10.84 -13.37 9.33
N ALA A 45 10.15 -13.23 8.21
CA ALA A 45 8.78 -12.76 8.15
C ALA A 45 7.92 -13.80 7.43
N PHE A 46 6.69 -14.01 7.92
CA PHE A 46 5.76 -14.99 7.39
C PHE A 46 4.48 -14.29 6.93
N LEU A 47 4.07 -14.55 5.70
CA LEU A 47 2.82 -14.05 5.12
C LEU A 47 1.91 -15.26 4.85
N PHE A 48 0.80 -15.31 5.56
CA PHE A 48 -0.22 -16.33 5.41
C PHE A 48 -1.41 -15.73 4.65
N CYS A 49 -1.69 -16.21 3.45
CA CYS A 49 -2.83 -15.79 2.65
C CYS A 49 -3.95 -16.82 2.77
N ALA A 50 -5.17 -16.35 2.95
CA ALA A 50 -6.36 -17.18 3.00
C ALA A 50 -7.58 -16.38 2.49
N GLU A 51 -8.43 -17.01 1.68
CA GLU A 51 -9.71 -16.41 1.28
C GLU A 51 -10.68 -16.35 2.47
N ASN A 52 -10.66 -17.38 3.30
CA ASN A 52 -11.46 -17.47 4.52
C ASN A 52 -10.56 -17.60 5.75
N PRO A 53 -10.63 -16.67 6.71
CA PRO A 53 -9.82 -16.73 7.92
C PRO A 53 -10.04 -18.01 8.75
N SER A 54 -11.19 -18.70 8.61
CA SER A 54 -11.49 -19.91 9.38
C SER A 54 -10.66 -21.13 9.01
N VAL A 55 -10.00 -21.13 7.85
CA VAL A 55 -9.08 -22.20 7.44
C VAL A 55 -7.73 -22.13 8.15
N VAL A 56 -7.42 -21.00 8.77
CA VAL A 56 -6.20 -20.81 9.56
C VAL A 56 -6.52 -21.06 11.03
N LEU A 57 -5.76 -21.92 11.67
CA LEU A 57 -5.92 -22.25 13.10
C LEU A 57 -5.93 -20.98 13.96
N GLN A 58 -6.84 -20.92 14.91
CA GLN A 58 -6.94 -19.78 15.82
C GLN A 58 -5.63 -19.51 16.58
N THR A 59 -4.89 -20.57 16.91
CA THR A 59 -3.58 -20.50 17.56
C THR A 59 -2.54 -19.81 16.68
N LEU A 60 -2.57 -20.01 15.36
CA LEU A 60 -1.70 -19.32 14.41
C LEU A 60 -2.15 -17.87 14.20
N ARG A 61 -3.46 -17.65 14.03
CA ARG A 61 -4.03 -16.31 13.85
C ARG A 61 -3.76 -15.37 15.02
N SER A 62 -3.83 -15.88 16.26
CA SER A 62 -3.58 -15.07 17.46
C SER A 62 -2.14 -14.52 17.57
N ARG A 63 -1.21 -15.08 16.78
CA ARG A 63 0.21 -14.67 16.71
C ARG A 63 0.56 -13.88 15.48
N CYS A 64 -0.42 -13.60 14.62
CA CYS A 64 -0.27 -12.86 13.39
C CYS A 64 -1.08 -11.56 13.43
N VAL A 65 -0.63 -10.56 12.71
CA VAL A 65 -1.44 -9.38 12.42
C VAL A 65 -2.35 -9.71 11.25
N GLU A 66 -3.67 -9.66 11.47
CA GLU A 66 -4.66 -9.91 10.41
C GLU A 66 -4.83 -8.67 9.54
N LEU A 67 -4.56 -8.82 8.26
CA LEU A 67 -4.79 -7.79 7.24
C LEU A 67 -5.93 -8.27 6.33
N ARG A 68 -7.06 -7.57 6.38
CA ARG A 68 -8.20 -7.84 5.50
C ARG A 68 -8.04 -7.08 4.19
N LEU A 69 -7.77 -7.84 3.12
CA LEU A 69 -7.73 -7.29 1.78
C LEU A 69 -9.15 -7.31 1.21
N ARG A 70 -9.56 -6.20 0.61
CA ARG A 70 -10.77 -6.18 -0.21
C ARG A 70 -10.41 -6.61 -1.63
N PRO A 71 -11.25 -7.38 -2.32
CA PRO A 71 -11.04 -7.70 -3.73
C PRO A 71 -10.85 -6.41 -4.53
N ALA A 72 -9.86 -6.41 -5.41
CA ALA A 72 -9.69 -5.32 -6.36
C ALA A 72 -10.92 -5.33 -7.29
N GLY A 73 -11.85 -4.41 -7.09
CA GLY A 73 -13.08 -4.31 -7.88
C GLY A 73 -14.39 -4.24 -7.08
N GLU A 74 -14.38 -4.56 -5.78
CA GLU A 74 -15.60 -4.37 -4.96
C GLU A 74 -15.84 -2.91 -4.52
N THR A 75 -14.87 -2.05 -4.64
CA THR A 75 -15.11 -0.61 -4.77
C THR A 75 -15.30 -0.34 -6.26
N GLY A 76 -16.49 -0.61 -6.77
CA GLY A 76 -16.88 -0.37 -8.17
C GLY A 76 -16.85 1.10 -8.60
N ASP A 77 -16.22 1.94 -7.83
CA ASP A 77 -15.96 3.33 -8.16
C ASP A 77 -14.54 3.46 -8.69
N ALA A 78 -14.45 3.87 -9.94
CA ALA A 78 -13.21 4.39 -10.50
C ALA A 78 -12.57 5.35 -9.47
N PRO A 79 -11.22 5.36 -9.34
CA PRO A 79 -10.55 6.26 -8.40
C PRO A 79 -11.15 7.66 -8.47
N PRO A 80 -11.45 8.30 -7.34
CA PRO A 80 -12.04 9.64 -7.35
C PRO A 80 -11.26 10.55 -8.28
N GLU A 81 -11.95 11.41 -9.03
CA GLU A 81 -11.29 12.29 -10.01
C GLU A 81 -10.18 13.14 -9.35
N SER A 82 -10.37 13.51 -8.08
CA SER A 82 -9.34 14.21 -7.29
C SER A 82 -8.05 13.37 -7.11
N GLY A 83 -8.16 12.07 -6.91
CA GLY A 83 -7.00 11.17 -6.83
C GLY A 83 -6.29 11.01 -8.18
N ARG A 84 -7.07 10.93 -9.27
CA ARG A 84 -6.50 10.94 -10.64
C ARG A 84 -5.81 12.26 -10.95
N GLU A 85 -6.42 13.39 -10.57
CA GLU A 85 -5.83 14.70 -10.77
C GLU A 85 -4.48 14.81 -10.08
N LEU A 86 -4.37 14.42 -8.82
CA LEU A 86 -3.08 14.39 -8.11
C LEU A 86 -2.05 13.53 -8.83
N CYS A 87 -2.42 12.32 -9.26
CA CYS A 87 -1.53 11.43 -9.98
C CYS A 87 -1.08 11.99 -11.35
N ARG A 88 -1.95 12.72 -12.07
CA ARG A 88 -1.58 13.41 -13.31
C ARG A 88 -0.55 14.50 -13.04
N LEU A 89 -0.74 15.33 -12.00
CA LEU A 89 0.21 16.38 -11.64
C LEU A 89 1.58 15.81 -11.25
N LEU A 90 1.60 14.69 -10.54
CA LEU A 90 2.84 13.97 -10.22
C LEU A 90 3.52 13.41 -11.48
N ALA A 91 2.75 12.92 -12.45
CA ALA A 91 3.28 12.43 -13.72
C ALA A 91 3.83 13.56 -14.60
N GLU A 92 3.15 14.71 -14.65
CA GLU A 92 3.60 15.92 -15.36
C GLU A 92 4.85 16.54 -14.74
N GLY A 93 4.93 16.52 -13.40
CA GLY A 93 6.08 17.00 -12.65
C GLY A 93 6.33 18.48 -12.76
N LYS A 94 5.29 19.27 -12.90
CA LYS A 94 5.37 20.72 -12.90
C LYS A 94 5.39 21.25 -11.46
N ARG A 95 6.46 21.94 -11.09
CA ARG A 95 6.57 22.56 -9.77
C ARG A 95 5.43 23.54 -9.50
N GLY A 96 4.91 23.52 -8.29
CA GLY A 96 3.81 24.37 -7.83
C GLY A 96 2.41 23.82 -8.14
N SER A 97 2.30 22.84 -9.05
CA SER A 97 0.99 22.33 -9.46
C SER A 97 0.28 21.53 -8.38
N VAL A 98 1.03 20.74 -7.60
CA VAL A 98 0.49 20.00 -6.47
C VAL A 98 0.09 20.95 -5.35
N THR A 99 0.92 21.93 -5.04
CA THR A 99 0.59 22.99 -4.06
C THR A 99 -0.69 23.72 -4.46
N GLU A 100 -0.85 24.08 -5.73
CA GLU A 100 -2.07 24.73 -6.24
C GLU A 100 -3.31 23.85 -6.04
N LEU A 101 -3.20 22.54 -6.31
CA LEU A 101 -4.27 21.58 -6.03
C LEU A 101 -4.64 21.57 -4.55
N MET A 102 -3.66 21.47 -3.65
CA MET A 102 -3.91 21.42 -2.20
C MET A 102 -4.56 22.70 -1.68
N VAL A 103 -4.10 23.86 -2.13
CA VAL A 103 -4.71 25.17 -1.80
C VAL A 103 -6.15 25.26 -2.33
N ARG A 104 -6.42 24.75 -3.52
CA ARG A 104 -7.77 24.72 -4.08
C ARG A 104 -8.70 23.81 -3.26
N LEU A 105 -8.24 22.65 -2.82
CA LEU A 105 -8.99 21.73 -1.97
C LEU A 105 -9.28 22.35 -0.60
N GLU A 106 -8.32 23.08 -0.02
CA GLU A 106 -8.51 23.81 1.23
C GLU A 106 -9.58 24.91 1.09
N LYS A 107 -9.50 25.72 0.03
CA LYS A 107 -10.49 26.76 -0.25
C LYS A 107 -11.90 26.19 -0.45
N LYS A 108 -12.02 25.00 -1.02
CA LYS A 108 -13.30 24.29 -1.17
C LYS A 108 -13.81 23.70 0.15
N ARG A 109 -13.08 23.85 1.25
CA ARG A 109 -13.39 23.23 2.54
C ARG A 109 -13.61 21.73 2.43
N THR A 110 -12.70 21.06 1.72
CA THR A 110 -12.70 19.60 1.56
C THR A 110 -12.88 18.96 2.93
N ASP A 111 -13.84 18.06 3.05
CA ASP A 111 -14.07 17.32 4.27
C ASP A 111 -13.11 16.13 4.39
N ARG A 112 -13.19 15.44 5.51
CA ARG A 112 -12.30 14.31 5.83
C ARG A 112 -12.54 13.11 4.91
N ASP A 113 -13.78 12.88 4.51
CA ASP A 113 -14.15 11.74 3.67
C ASP A 113 -13.63 11.96 2.24
N ALA A 114 -13.80 13.16 1.71
CA ALA A 114 -13.25 13.54 0.40
C ALA A 114 -11.71 13.51 0.38
N LEU A 115 -11.04 13.96 1.46
CA LEU A 115 -9.59 13.83 1.59
C LEU A 115 -9.17 12.35 1.65
N SER A 116 -9.88 11.54 2.41
CA SER A 116 -9.63 10.10 2.50
C SER A 116 -9.77 9.41 1.15
N ALA A 117 -10.83 9.74 0.40
CA ALA A 117 -11.07 9.22 -0.94
C ALA A 117 -9.97 9.65 -1.94
N LEU A 118 -9.50 10.90 -1.87
CA LEU A 118 -8.36 11.37 -2.65
C LEU A 118 -7.11 10.54 -2.37
N LEU A 119 -6.77 10.34 -1.08
CA LEU A 119 -5.59 9.59 -0.68
C LEU A 119 -5.68 8.12 -1.11
N ASP A 120 -6.83 7.47 -0.89
CA ASP A 120 -7.04 6.07 -1.27
C ASP A 120 -7.01 5.90 -2.79
N GLY A 121 -7.66 6.78 -3.56
CA GLY A 121 -7.63 6.77 -5.02
C GLY A 121 -6.24 6.98 -5.59
N SER A 122 -5.49 7.94 -5.05
CA SER A 122 -4.09 8.17 -5.47
C SER A 122 -3.19 6.97 -5.18
N ARG A 123 -3.33 6.37 -4.00
CA ARG A 123 -2.58 5.17 -3.63
C ARG A 123 -2.86 4.00 -4.56
N HIS A 124 -4.12 3.82 -4.97
CA HIS A 124 -4.50 2.77 -5.90
C HIS A 124 -3.76 2.91 -7.24
N ILE A 125 -3.76 4.10 -7.82
CA ILE A 125 -3.07 4.40 -9.09
C ILE A 125 -1.55 4.23 -8.95
N LEU A 126 -0.95 4.74 -7.87
CA LEU A 126 0.49 4.62 -7.61
C LEU A 126 0.92 3.16 -7.40
N ALA A 127 0.08 2.36 -6.72
CA ALA A 127 0.33 0.94 -6.53
C ALA A 127 0.26 0.18 -7.87
N ALA A 128 -0.70 0.49 -8.74
CA ALA A 128 -0.77 -0.07 -10.09
C ALA A 128 0.46 0.32 -10.94
N ALA A 129 0.93 1.57 -10.82
CA ALA A 129 2.16 2.03 -11.46
C ALA A 129 3.40 1.27 -10.95
N LEU A 130 3.48 1.00 -9.65
CA LEU A 130 4.56 0.21 -9.05
C LEU A 130 4.53 -1.24 -9.55
N LEU A 131 3.35 -1.88 -9.57
CA LEU A 131 3.18 -3.24 -10.08
C LEU A 131 3.59 -3.36 -11.54
N ALA A 132 3.33 -2.32 -12.35
CA ALA A 132 3.77 -2.26 -13.75
C ALA A 132 5.29 -2.38 -13.88
N LEU A 133 6.06 -1.80 -12.96
CA LEU A 133 7.53 -1.90 -12.93
C LEU A 133 8.04 -3.29 -12.53
N TYR A 134 7.16 -4.13 -11.95
CA TYR A 134 7.44 -5.53 -11.62
C TYR A 134 6.85 -6.52 -12.65
N GLY A 135 6.47 -6.03 -13.84
CA GLY A 135 6.04 -6.88 -14.94
C GLY A 135 4.55 -7.21 -14.96
N LYS A 136 3.73 -6.64 -14.06
CA LYS A 136 2.27 -6.74 -14.12
C LYS A 136 1.71 -5.54 -14.87
N PRO A 137 1.30 -5.67 -16.14
CA PRO A 137 0.83 -4.54 -16.92
C PRO A 137 -0.41 -3.91 -16.26
N PRO A 138 -0.49 -2.58 -16.23
CA PRO A 138 -1.67 -1.91 -15.72
C PRO A 138 -2.82 -2.04 -16.73
N GLU A 139 -4.00 -2.30 -16.22
CA GLU A 139 -5.24 -2.44 -17.00
C GLU A 139 -6.18 -1.27 -16.75
N GLY A 140 -7.16 -1.08 -17.66
CA GLY A 140 -8.20 -0.08 -17.52
C GLY A 140 -7.79 1.36 -17.92
N PRO A 141 -8.63 2.36 -17.57
CA PRO A 141 -8.52 3.73 -18.09
C PRO A 141 -7.26 4.47 -17.62
N ASP A 142 -6.70 4.07 -16.48
CA ASP A 142 -5.52 4.72 -15.88
C ASP A 142 -4.20 4.06 -16.31
N ALA A 143 -4.21 3.11 -17.25
CA ALA A 143 -3.03 2.34 -17.66
C ALA A 143 -1.87 3.22 -18.19
N GLU A 144 -2.18 4.25 -18.98
CA GLU A 144 -1.15 5.16 -19.49
C GLU A 144 -0.59 6.05 -18.38
N LEU A 145 -1.44 6.54 -17.48
CA LEU A 145 -1.03 7.31 -16.31
C LEU A 145 -0.10 6.50 -15.40
N CYS A 146 -0.42 5.23 -15.16
CA CYS A 146 0.45 4.33 -14.40
C CYS A 146 1.83 4.17 -15.05
N ARG A 147 1.90 4.03 -16.37
CA ARG A 147 3.19 3.95 -17.10
C ARG A 147 4.01 5.24 -16.97
N GLN A 148 3.37 6.40 -17.10
CA GLN A 148 4.03 7.71 -16.96
C GLN A 148 4.58 7.90 -15.55
N LEU A 149 3.80 7.61 -14.51
CA LEU A 149 4.22 7.64 -13.12
C LEU A 149 5.41 6.71 -12.86
N GLY A 150 5.35 5.48 -13.38
CA GLY A 150 6.44 4.51 -13.24
C GLY A 150 7.75 5.01 -13.84
N ARG A 151 7.70 5.58 -15.06
CA ARG A 151 8.87 6.15 -15.74
C ARG A 151 9.45 7.36 -15.00
N ARG A 152 8.57 8.24 -14.50
CA ARG A 152 9.00 9.48 -13.87
C ARG A 152 9.53 9.29 -12.46
N LEU A 153 8.78 8.59 -11.61
CA LEU A 153 9.12 8.45 -10.20
C LEU A 153 10.07 7.28 -9.92
N GLY A 154 9.98 6.21 -10.71
CA GLY A 154 10.73 5.01 -10.44
C GLY A 154 10.28 4.29 -9.16
N ARG A 155 10.89 3.13 -8.88
CA ARG A 155 10.43 2.23 -7.81
C ARG A 155 10.48 2.88 -6.42
N GLN A 156 11.61 3.48 -6.07
CA GLN A 156 11.83 3.99 -4.71
C GLN A 156 10.90 5.16 -4.38
N LYS A 157 10.78 6.13 -5.28
CA LYS A 157 9.88 7.25 -5.07
C LYS A 157 8.42 6.81 -5.02
N LEU A 158 7.99 5.84 -5.86
CA LEU A 158 6.62 5.28 -5.79
C LEU A 158 6.35 4.64 -4.44
N ILE A 159 7.26 3.81 -3.92
CA ILE A 159 7.13 3.17 -2.61
C ILE A 159 7.01 4.22 -1.51
N ASN A 160 7.91 5.21 -1.49
CA ASN A 160 7.91 6.26 -0.49
C ASN A 160 6.61 7.09 -0.54
N THR A 161 6.14 7.43 -1.74
CA THR A 161 4.89 8.19 -1.92
C THR A 161 3.68 7.39 -1.44
N ILE A 162 3.59 6.09 -1.76
CA ILE A 162 2.51 5.22 -1.29
C ILE A 162 2.51 5.15 0.25
N GLN A 163 3.67 5.00 0.87
CA GLN A 163 3.81 4.96 2.33
C GLN A 163 3.43 6.30 2.97
N MET A 164 3.87 7.41 2.40
CA MET A 164 3.51 8.77 2.83
C MET A 164 1.98 8.96 2.81
N LEU A 165 1.33 8.67 1.68
CA LEU A 165 -0.12 8.79 1.55
C LEU A 165 -0.86 7.87 2.55
N GLN A 166 -0.31 6.67 2.83
CA GLN A 166 -0.85 5.76 3.85
C GLN A 166 -0.77 6.37 5.25
N THR A 167 0.33 7.03 5.58
CA THR A 167 0.52 7.71 6.87
C THR A 167 -0.51 8.82 7.05
N TYR A 168 -0.70 9.67 6.03
CA TYR A 168 -1.71 10.72 6.06
C TYR A 168 -3.15 10.17 6.07
N ARG A 169 -3.39 9.06 5.38
CA ARG A 169 -4.68 8.36 5.44
C ARG A 169 -4.98 7.87 6.87
N GLY A 170 -3.98 7.34 7.55
CA GLY A 170 -4.07 6.99 8.98
C GLY A 170 -4.36 8.21 9.85
N ALA A 171 -3.66 9.33 9.62
CA ALA A 171 -3.86 10.58 10.36
C ALA A 171 -5.30 11.12 10.24
N CYS A 172 -5.99 10.89 9.11
CA CYS A 172 -7.40 11.23 8.94
C CYS A 172 -8.33 10.51 9.94
N ALA A 173 -7.92 9.37 10.49
CA ALA A 173 -8.68 8.65 11.54
C ALA A 173 -8.50 9.27 12.94
N TYR A 174 -7.42 10.01 13.15
CA TYR A 174 -7.08 10.64 14.43
C TYR A 174 -7.27 12.15 14.28
N ASN A 175 -8.35 12.73 14.56
CA ASN A 175 -8.69 14.16 14.68
C ASN A 175 -7.67 15.23 14.19
N VAL A 176 -6.78 14.88 13.26
CA VAL A 176 -5.88 15.83 12.60
C VAL A 176 -6.71 16.70 11.65
N GLY A 177 -6.52 18.01 11.69
CA GLY A 177 -7.23 18.95 10.83
C GLY A 177 -6.90 18.73 9.35
N VAL A 178 -7.92 18.71 8.48
CA VAL A 178 -7.76 18.53 7.02
C VAL A 178 -6.77 19.53 6.43
N SER A 179 -6.83 20.81 6.83
CA SER A 179 -5.89 21.84 6.36
C SER A 179 -4.43 21.52 6.69
N HIS A 180 -4.16 20.94 7.86
CA HIS A 180 -2.80 20.53 8.22
C HIS A 180 -2.29 19.41 7.34
N VAL A 181 -3.16 18.42 7.05
CA VAL A 181 -2.81 17.31 6.15
C VAL A 181 -2.56 17.83 4.72
N LEU A 182 -3.42 18.71 4.20
CA LEU A 182 -3.25 19.30 2.88
C LEU A 182 -1.95 20.12 2.79
N GLY A 183 -1.65 20.91 3.81
CA GLY A 183 -0.40 21.70 3.87
C GLY A 183 0.85 20.82 3.89
N ALA A 184 0.87 19.77 4.69
CA ALA A 184 1.99 18.83 4.75
C ALA A 184 2.16 18.06 3.42
N LEU A 185 1.05 17.59 2.82
CA LEU A 185 1.07 16.94 1.51
C LEU A 185 1.60 17.87 0.42
N ALA A 186 1.25 19.17 0.45
CA ALA A 186 1.76 20.13 -0.51
C ALA A 186 3.28 20.19 -0.49
N VAL A 187 3.89 20.24 0.69
CA VAL A 187 5.35 20.31 0.84
C VAL A 187 6.01 19.01 0.41
N GLU A 188 5.61 17.87 0.99
CA GLU A 188 6.27 16.60 0.76
C GLU A 188 6.11 16.07 -0.67
N LEU A 189 4.98 16.33 -1.33
CA LEU A 189 4.77 15.92 -2.71
C LEU A 189 5.50 16.82 -3.70
N GLU A 190 5.67 18.12 -3.40
CA GLU A 190 6.48 19.01 -4.23
C GLU A 190 7.97 18.65 -4.21
N GLU A 191 8.48 18.09 -3.12
CA GLU A 191 9.86 17.59 -3.03
C GLU A 191 10.13 16.38 -3.96
N LEU A 192 9.07 15.70 -4.42
CA LEU A 192 9.18 14.59 -5.35
C LEU A 192 9.36 15.05 -6.81
N LEU A 193 8.92 16.28 -7.13
CA LEU A 193 8.89 16.85 -8.47
C LEU A 193 10.20 17.50 -8.87
#